data_739a125a2083116d07584bbf48cf2027
#
_entry.id   739a125a2083116d07584bbf48cf2027
#
_cell.length_a   1.000
_cell.length_b   1.000
_cell.length_c   1.000
_cell.angle_alpha   90.00
_cell.angle_beta   90.00
_cell.angle_gamma   90.00
#
_symmetry.space_group_name_H-M   'P 1'
#
loop_
_entity.id
_entity.type
_entity.pdbx_description
1 polymer ?
#
loop_
_entity_poly.entity_id
_entity_poly.type
_entity_poly.pdbx_seq_one_letter_code
_entity_poly.pdbx_strand_id
1 'polypeptide(L)' 'MGINKESEVAANLQIGPTSMGMVRIYVEGEGVDLPLDFDPDEAIEIAEELMAAAEAAREMGESKGSRGVKPKGPKR' A
#
# COMPACT_ATOMS: atom_id res chain seq x y z
N MET A 1 6.27 4.85 14.13
CA MET A 1 5.39 5.00 14.34
C MET A 1 4.44 4.61 13.54
N GLY A 2 3.82 4.05 13.49
CA GLY A 2 2.85 3.64 12.63
C GLY A 2 1.59 4.41 12.78
N ILE A 3 0.70 4.12 11.90
CA ILE A 3 -0.62 4.73 11.97
C ILE A 3 -1.49 3.79 12.76
N ASN A 4 -1.93 4.25 13.91
CA ASN A 4 -2.73 3.41 14.76
C ASN A 4 -4.20 3.45 14.46
N LYS A 5 -4.62 4.50 13.81
CA LYS A 5 -6.01 4.64 13.54
C LYS A 5 -6.35 4.02 12.21
N GLU A 6 -7.30 3.15 12.21
CA GLU A 6 -7.70 2.50 10.97
C GLU A 6 -8.52 3.44 10.11
N SER A 7 -8.33 3.28 8.83
CA SER A 7 -9.10 4.06 7.88
C SER A 7 -10.50 3.48 7.77
N GLU A 8 -11.47 4.35 7.78
CA GLU A 8 -12.84 3.93 7.60
C GLU A 8 -13.31 4.11 6.17
N VAL A 9 -12.43 4.61 5.33
CA VAL A 9 -12.79 4.86 3.94
C VAL A 9 -12.36 3.67 3.11
N ALA A 10 -13.30 3.04 2.46
CA ALA A 10 -12.98 1.98 1.54
C ALA A 10 -12.48 2.62 0.26
N ALA A 11 -11.33 2.21 -0.18
CA ALA A 11 -10.74 2.77 -1.37
C ALA A 11 -10.12 1.69 -2.20
N ASN A 12 -10.15 1.89 -3.49
CA ASN A 12 -9.48 1.02 -4.45
C ASN A 12 -8.21 1.68 -4.90
N LEU A 13 -7.22 0.87 -5.15
CA LEU A 13 -5.94 1.35 -5.60
C LEU A 13 -5.59 0.66 -6.90
N GLN A 14 -5.32 1.42 -7.93
CA GLN A 14 -4.92 0.87 -9.21
C GLN A 14 -3.55 1.41 -9.56
N ILE A 15 -2.69 0.53 -10.03
CA ILE A 15 -1.32 0.91 -10.34
C ILE A 15 -0.98 0.42 -11.73
N GLY A 16 -0.42 1.28 -12.53
CA GLY A 16 -0.03 0.89 -13.88
C GLY A 16 0.76 1.96 -14.57
N PRO A 17 1.34 1.59 -15.70
CA PRO A 17 2.11 2.57 -16.49
C PRO A 17 1.17 3.44 -17.30
N THR A 18 1.62 4.63 -17.57
CA THR A 18 0.90 5.53 -18.46
C THR A 18 1.54 5.51 -19.82
N SER A 19 0.84 6.05 -20.79
CA SER A 19 1.37 6.12 -22.14
C SER A 19 2.52 7.11 -22.25
N MET A 20 2.69 7.93 -21.22
CA MET A 20 3.78 8.90 -21.21
C MET A 20 5.02 8.39 -20.47
N GLY A 21 5.03 7.13 -20.09
CA GLY A 21 6.19 6.57 -19.40
C GLY A 21 6.24 6.87 -17.94
N MET A 22 5.12 7.19 -17.35
CA MET A 22 5.02 7.41 -15.93
C MET A 22 4.33 6.21 -15.26
N VAL A 23 4.36 6.20 -13.96
CA VAL A 23 3.61 5.20 -13.20
C VAL A 23 2.49 5.93 -12.49
N ARG A 24 1.28 5.46 -12.74
CA ARG A 24 0.12 6.07 -12.11
C ARG A 24 -0.38 5.21 -10.97
N ILE A 25 -0.57 5.85 -9.83
CA ILE A 25 -1.25 5.24 -8.70
C ILE A 25 -2.56 5.99 -8.55
N TYR A 26 -3.65 5.29 -8.79
CA TYR A 26 -4.96 5.93 -8.80
C TYR A 26 -5.70 5.49 -7.56
N VAL A 27 -6.03 6.44 -6.72
CA VAL A 27 -6.77 6.18 -5.49
C VAL A 27 -8.20 6.59 -5.73
N GLU A 28 -9.09 5.65 -5.60
CA GLU A 28 -10.49 5.88 -5.92
C GLU A 28 -11.36 5.37 -4.79
N GLY A 29 -12.24 6.18 -4.30
CA GLY A 29 -13.13 5.76 -3.24
C GLY A 29 -14.25 6.75 -3.11
N GLU A 30 -14.99 6.59 -2.05
CA GLU A 30 -16.12 7.46 -1.82
C GLU A 30 -15.63 8.85 -1.47
N GLY A 31 -15.91 9.80 -2.33
CA GLY A 31 -15.45 11.16 -2.13
C GLY A 31 -13.98 11.36 -2.43
N VAL A 32 -13.32 10.36 -3.00
CA VAL A 32 -11.90 10.46 -3.33
C VAL A 32 -11.67 9.99 -4.75
N ASP A 33 -10.96 10.79 -5.49
CA ASP A 33 -10.66 10.46 -6.88
C ASP A 33 -9.33 11.13 -7.18
N LEU A 34 -8.25 10.41 -6.93
CA LEU A 34 -6.94 11.02 -6.89
C LEU A 34 -5.92 10.25 -7.73
N PRO A 35 -5.65 10.71 -8.93
CA PRO A 35 -4.59 10.11 -9.73
C PRO A 35 -3.26 10.75 -9.38
N LEU A 36 -2.27 9.91 -9.15
CA LEU A 36 -0.93 10.36 -8.80
C LEU A 36 0.05 9.74 -9.78
N ASP A 37 0.84 10.58 -10.42
CA ASP A 37 1.81 10.11 -11.39
C ASP A 37 3.21 10.31 -10.86
N PHE A 38 4.04 9.30 -11.06
CA PHE A 38 5.41 9.30 -10.58
C PHE A 38 6.34 8.88 -11.69
N ASP A 39 7.58 9.39 -11.65
CA ASP A 39 8.62 8.87 -12.50
C ASP A 39 8.87 7.41 -12.14
N PRO A 40 9.34 6.61 -13.09
CA PRO A 40 9.63 5.21 -12.77
C PRO A 40 10.59 5.03 -11.61
N ASP A 41 11.64 5.83 -11.54
CA ASP A 41 12.59 5.71 -10.45
C ASP A 41 11.96 6.04 -9.11
N GLU A 42 11.13 7.07 -9.11
CA GLU A 42 10.43 7.45 -7.91
C GLU A 42 9.46 6.37 -7.47
N ALA A 43 8.80 5.77 -8.46
CA ALA A 43 7.86 4.69 -8.15
C ALA A 43 8.57 3.49 -7.53
N ILE A 44 9.79 3.22 -7.99
CA ILE A 44 10.57 2.12 -7.42
C ILE A 44 10.91 2.42 -5.97
N GLU A 45 11.29 3.66 -5.68
CA GLU A 45 11.59 4.02 -4.30
C GLU A 45 10.37 3.87 -3.41
N ILE A 46 9.21 4.27 -3.92
CA ILE A 46 7.99 4.13 -3.17
C ILE A 46 7.70 2.65 -2.93
N ALA A 47 7.92 1.82 -3.93
CA ALA A 47 7.68 0.39 -3.80
C ALA A 47 8.59 -0.21 -2.73
N GLU A 48 9.84 0.23 -2.68
CA GLU A 48 10.75 -0.28 -1.69
C GLU A 48 10.34 0.12 -0.28
N GLU A 49 9.87 1.35 -0.13
CA GLU A 49 9.39 1.78 1.16
C GLU A 49 8.14 1.02 1.57
N LEU A 50 7.29 0.76 0.59
CA LEU A 50 6.07 0.03 0.87
C LEU A 50 6.40 -1.40 1.30
N MET A 51 7.38 -2.02 0.65
CA MET A 51 7.77 -3.36 1.01
C MET A 51 8.37 -3.39 2.41
N ALA A 52 9.19 -2.41 2.73
CA ALA A 52 9.78 -2.35 4.07
C ALA A 52 8.72 -2.17 5.13
N ALA A 53 7.75 -1.33 4.85
CA ALA A 53 6.67 -1.11 5.80
C ALA A 53 5.83 -2.37 5.98
N ALA A 54 5.60 -3.08 4.90
CA ALA A 54 4.81 -4.30 4.97
C ALA A 54 5.52 -5.36 5.82
N GLU A 55 6.84 -5.46 5.66
CA GLU A 55 7.58 -6.42 6.46
C GLU A 55 7.60 -6.03 7.92
N ALA A 56 7.76 -4.74 8.19
CA ALA A 56 7.74 -4.28 9.57
C ALA A 56 6.38 -4.54 10.21
N ALA A 57 5.32 -4.30 9.46
CA ALA A 57 3.98 -4.52 9.97
C ALA A 57 3.74 -6.00 10.24
N ARG A 58 4.26 -6.85 9.36
CA ARG A 58 4.10 -8.29 9.53
C ARG A 58 4.81 -8.75 10.80
N GLU A 59 6.02 -8.24 11.02
CA GLU A 59 6.76 -8.62 12.22
C GLU A 59 6.06 -8.15 13.48
N MET A 60 5.48 -6.98 13.43
CA MET A 60 4.76 -6.48 14.59
C MET A 60 3.56 -7.35 14.90
N GLY A 61 2.87 -7.80 13.87
CA GLY A 61 1.75 -8.68 14.07
C GLY A 61 2.16 -10.00 14.68
N GLU A 62 3.29 -10.53 14.22
CA GLU A 62 3.76 -11.79 14.75
C GLU A 62 4.23 -11.64 16.19
N SER A 63 4.88 -10.53 16.47
CA SER A 63 5.33 -10.28 17.82
C SER A 63 4.20 -10.24 18.80
N LYS A 64 3.09 -9.72 18.35
CA LYS A 64 2.00 -9.62 19.23
C LYS A 64 1.28 -10.87 19.42
N GLY A 65 1.80 -11.91 19.04
CA GLY A 65 1.23 -13.15 19.32
C GLY A 65 0.29 -13.56 18.32
N SER A 66 0.47 -13.12 17.54
CA SER A 66 -0.07 -13.48 16.65
C SER A 66 -1.30 -13.79 16.47
N ARG A 67 -1.80 -13.48 16.56
CA ARG A 67 -2.88 -13.68 16.36
C ARG A 67 -3.13 -13.79 15.19
N GLY A 68 -3.00 -13.92 14.67
CA GLY A 68 -3.25 -13.93 13.72
C GLY A 68 -3.36 -14.31 12.85
N VAL A 69 -3.42 -14.45 12.67
CA VAL A 69 -3.49 -14.77 11.88
C VAL A 69 -3.94 -14.71 10.97
N LYS A 70 -3.88 -14.62 10.46
CA LYS A 70 -4.13 -14.59 9.54
C LYS A 70 -4.09 -14.65 8.56
N PRO A 71 -4.06 -14.70 8.14
CA PRO A 71 -3.97 -14.66 7.16
C PRO A 71 -4.21 -14.71 6.23
N LYS A 72 -4.13 -14.77 5.96
CA LYS A 72 -4.24 -14.75 5.02
C LYS A 72 -3.99 -14.53 4.20
N GLY A 73 -3.72 -14.49 4.06
CA GLY A 73 -3.36 -14.20 3.20
C GLY A 73 -3.14 -14.07 2.53
N PRO A 74 -2.95 -13.99 2.26
CA PRO A 74 -2.60 -13.78 1.41
C PRO A 74 -2.14 -13.70 0.96
N LYS A 75 -1.81 -13.79 1.03
CA LYS A 75 -1.29 -13.69 0.59
C LYS A 75 -0.87 -13.71 0.01
N ARG A 76 -0.61 -13.73 0.03
CA ARG A 76 -0.07 -13.67 -0.51
C ARG A 76 0.20 -13.90 -0.89
#